data_cc5d927364c1411709ec456fdfd8ad50
#
_entry.id   cc5d927364c1411709ec456fdfd8ad50
#
_cell.length_a   1.000
_cell.length_b   1.000
_cell.length_c   1.000
_cell.angle_alpha   90.00
_cell.angle_beta   90.00
_cell.angle_gamma   90.00
#
_symmetry.space_group_name_H-M   'P 1'
#
loop_
_entity.id
_entity.type
_entity.pdbx_description
1 polymer ?
#
loop_
_entity_poly.entity_id
_entity_poly.type
_entity_poly.pdbx_seq_one_letter_code
_entity_poly.pdbx_strand_id
1 'polypeptide(L)'
;LMYGMELMSGAVSPLAEMPQFAGLLTAFENPLLGVLVGAVFTGIIQSSAASVAILQALAMTGSITYGMAIPIIMGQNIGTCVTALISSIGVNRNAKRVAVVHISFNVIGTAVCLILFYGGDMILHFTFLNQAVGAVGIAFCHTAFNVFTTILLLPFSRQLEKLARRLVRTEDTRESFAFLDPLLLRTPGAAVSESVAMAGRMGQAARENICLATDQLSQYSRERETQILQNEDKLDIYEDRLSS
;
A
#
# COMPACT_ATOMS: atom_id res chain seq x y z
N LEU A 1 4.11 4.10 26.30
CA LEU A 1 3.66 2.99 25.44
C LEU A 1 3.03 1.87 26.28
N MET A 2 3.73 1.32 27.30
CA MET A 2 3.20 0.24 28.16
C MET A 2 1.90 0.62 28.86
N TYR A 3 1.83 1.80 29.48
CA TYR A 3 0.60 2.30 30.12
C TYR A 3 -0.58 2.39 29.13
N GLY A 4 -0.33 2.82 27.90
CA GLY A 4 -1.37 2.83 26.87
C GLY A 4 -1.85 1.43 26.49
N MET A 5 -0.95 0.44 26.44
CA MET A 5 -1.32 -0.96 26.17
C MET A 5 -2.12 -1.57 27.34
N GLU A 6 -1.79 -1.24 28.59
CA GLU A 6 -2.57 -1.65 29.77
C GLU A 6 -3.99 -1.06 29.75
N LEU A 7 -4.14 0.23 29.40
CA LEU A 7 -5.44 0.87 29.27
C LEU A 7 -6.27 0.23 28.15
N MET A 8 -5.65 -0.06 27.00
CA MET A 8 -6.32 -0.73 25.88
C MET A 8 -6.73 -2.16 26.25
N SER A 9 -5.85 -2.92 26.90
CA SER A 9 -6.15 -4.27 27.35
C SER A 9 -7.29 -4.27 28.37
N GLY A 10 -7.28 -3.34 29.34
CA GLY A 10 -8.36 -3.18 30.30
C GLY A 10 -9.70 -2.81 29.66
N ALA A 11 -9.68 -2.00 28.60
CA ALA A 11 -10.89 -1.61 27.87
C ALA A 11 -11.50 -2.77 27.05
N VAL A 12 -10.69 -3.70 26.52
CA VAL A 12 -11.16 -4.85 25.73
C VAL A 12 -11.38 -6.12 26.55
N SER A 13 -10.86 -6.19 27.77
CA SER A 13 -11.02 -7.37 28.65
C SER A 13 -12.48 -7.79 28.86
N PRO A 14 -13.45 -6.86 29.09
CA PRO A 14 -14.85 -7.25 29.22
C PRO A 14 -15.45 -7.89 27.96
N LEU A 15 -14.91 -7.59 26.78
CA LEU A 15 -15.35 -8.19 25.51
C LEU A 15 -15.04 -9.70 25.46
N ALA A 16 -13.91 -10.13 26.03
CA ALA A 16 -13.52 -11.53 26.06
C ALA A 16 -14.51 -12.42 26.85
N GLU A 17 -15.24 -11.83 27.80
CA GLU A 17 -16.25 -12.53 28.62
C GLU A 17 -17.64 -12.59 27.94
N MET A 18 -17.83 -11.88 26.79
CA MET A 18 -19.12 -11.86 26.11
C MET A 18 -19.29 -13.07 25.19
N PRO A 19 -20.37 -13.88 25.32
CA PRO A 19 -20.58 -15.07 24.48
C PRO A 19 -20.64 -14.77 22.98
N GLN A 20 -21.19 -13.59 22.61
CA GLN A 20 -21.23 -13.15 21.21
C GLN A 20 -19.83 -12.90 20.64
N PHE A 21 -18.92 -12.35 21.46
CA PHE A 21 -17.55 -12.11 21.08
C PHE A 21 -16.76 -13.42 20.96
N ALA A 22 -16.96 -14.35 21.89
CA ALA A 22 -16.39 -15.69 21.81
C ALA A 22 -16.85 -16.41 20.52
N GLY A 23 -18.13 -16.33 20.15
CA GLY A 23 -18.65 -16.86 18.91
C GLY A 23 -18.05 -16.20 17.65
N LEU A 24 -17.73 -14.91 17.73
CA LEU A 24 -17.04 -14.20 16.64
C LEU A 24 -15.57 -14.65 16.52
N LEU A 25 -14.91 -14.92 17.67
CA LEU A 25 -13.51 -15.41 17.66
C LEU A 25 -13.38 -16.78 17.01
N THR A 26 -14.38 -17.69 17.19
CA THR A 26 -14.35 -19.00 16.53
C THR A 26 -14.46 -18.90 15.00
N ALA A 27 -15.08 -17.83 14.48
CA ALA A 27 -15.08 -17.59 13.03
C ALA A 27 -13.67 -17.25 12.50
N PHE A 28 -12.78 -16.72 13.34
CA PHE A 28 -11.39 -16.39 12.97
C PHE A 28 -10.47 -17.61 12.91
N GLU A 29 -10.95 -18.80 13.29
CA GLU A 29 -10.26 -20.08 13.03
C GLU A 29 -10.17 -20.35 11.52
N ASN A 30 -11.09 -19.77 10.72
CA ASN A 30 -10.96 -19.82 9.26
C ASN A 30 -9.91 -18.80 8.78
N PRO A 31 -8.80 -19.25 8.17
CA PRO A 31 -7.71 -18.36 7.77
C PRO A 31 -8.13 -17.28 6.80
N LEU A 32 -9.05 -17.56 5.88
CA LEU A 32 -9.52 -16.58 4.90
C LEU A 32 -10.34 -15.47 5.57
N LEU A 33 -11.17 -15.84 6.56
CA LEU A 33 -11.91 -14.85 7.36
C LEU A 33 -10.97 -14.02 8.22
N GLY A 34 -9.95 -14.63 8.83
CA GLY A 34 -8.91 -13.92 9.56
C GLY A 34 -8.22 -12.86 8.70
N VAL A 35 -7.80 -13.22 7.49
CA VAL A 35 -7.21 -12.26 6.53
C VAL A 35 -8.19 -11.15 6.16
N LEU A 36 -9.44 -11.48 5.86
CA LEU A 36 -10.46 -10.50 5.50
C LEU A 36 -10.70 -9.50 6.63
N VAL A 37 -10.86 -10.00 7.85
CA VAL A 37 -11.07 -9.16 9.04
C VAL A 37 -9.87 -8.25 9.28
N GLY A 38 -8.64 -8.79 9.25
CA GLY A 38 -7.41 -8.01 9.39
C GLY A 38 -7.32 -6.91 8.34
N ALA A 39 -7.64 -7.23 7.08
CA ALA A 39 -7.60 -6.28 5.97
C ALA A 39 -8.65 -5.16 6.11
N VAL A 40 -9.90 -5.52 6.38
CA VAL A 40 -10.99 -4.54 6.55
C VAL A 40 -10.74 -3.65 7.76
N PHE A 41 -10.39 -4.25 8.89
CA PHE A 41 -10.12 -3.52 10.14
C PHE A 41 -8.99 -2.50 9.98
N THR A 42 -7.85 -2.92 9.42
CA THR A 42 -6.73 -2.01 9.18
C THR A 42 -7.04 -0.98 8.11
N GLY A 43 -7.78 -1.36 7.07
CA GLY A 43 -8.23 -0.43 6.02
C GLY A 43 -9.13 0.68 6.55
N ILE A 44 -10.00 0.38 7.53
CA ILE A 44 -10.87 1.37 8.18
C ILE A 44 -10.03 2.29 9.10
N ILE A 45 -9.18 1.71 9.95
CA ILE A 45 -8.34 2.47 10.90
C ILE A 45 -7.25 3.27 10.18
N GLN A 46 -6.79 2.81 9.02
CA GLN A 46 -5.69 3.41 8.23
C GLN A 46 -4.36 3.53 8.99
N SER A 47 -4.19 2.74 10.05
CA SER A 47 -2.98 2.69 10.86
C SER A 47 -2.67 1.24 11.23
N SER A 48 -1.64 0.68 10.62
CA SER A 48 -1.17 -0.68 10.92
C SER A 48 -0.67 -0.80 12.36
N ALA A 49 0.03 0.24 12.86
CA ALA A 49 0.51 0.25 14.23
C ALA A 49 -0.64 0.20 15.25
N ALA A 50 -1.72 0.96 15.02
CA ALA A 50 -2.90 0.92 15.87
C ALA A 50 -3.61 -0.44 15.76
N SER A 51 -3.75 -0.99 14.56
CA SER A 51 -4.37 -2.29 14.32
C SER A 51 -3.61 -3.42 15.03
N VAL A 52 -2.27 -3.43 14.93
CA VAL A 52 -1.42 -4.40 15.63
C VAL A 52 -1.53 -4.22 17.15
N ALA A 53 -1.53 -2.99 17.65
CA ALA A 53 -1.66 -2.72 19.09
C ALA A 53 -3.00 -3.21 19.66
N ILE A 54 -4.10 -3.07 18.92
CA ILE A 54 -5.41 -3.60 19.31
C ILE A 54 -5.39 -5.13 19.32
N LEU A 55 -4.80 -5.77 18.32
CA LEU A 55 -4.65 -7.23 18.30
C LEU A 55 -3.78 -7.72 19.48
N GLN A 56 -2.70 -6.99 19.81
CA GLN A 56 -1.87 -7.28 21.00
C GLN A 56 -2.66 -7.15 22.30
N ALA A 57 -3.49 -6.11 22.42
CA ALA A 57 -4.35 -5.91 23.59
C ALA A 57 -5.36 -7.05 23.76
N LEU A 58 -5.99 -7.50 22.67
CA LEU A 58 -6.88 -8.66 22.65
C LEU A 58 -6.12 -9.95 23.01
N ALA A 59 -4.92 -10.14 22.50
CA ALA A 59 -4.11 -11.32 22.82
C ALA A 59 -3.72 -11.39 24.32
N MET A 60 -3.59 -10.27 24.99
CA MET A 60 -3.32 -10.22 26.45
C MET A 60 -4.49 -10.78 27.28
N THR A 61 -5.70 -10.86 26.73
CA THR A 61 -6.83 -11.54 27.39
C THR A 61 -6.71 -13.07 27.40
N GLY A 62 -5.75 -13.64 26.65
CA GLY A 62 -5.56 -15.07 26.50
C GLY A 62 -6.54 -15.75 25.53
N SER A 63 -7.45 -15.00 24.92
CA SER A 63 -8.50 -15.52 24.03
C SER A 63 -8.05 -15.73 22.57
N ILE A 64 -6.88 -15.20 22.18
CA ILE A 64 -6.35 -15.27 20.81
C ILE A 64 -5.25 -16.32 20.75
N THR A 65 -5.38 -17.25 19.79
CA THR A 65 -4.36 -18.27 19.48
C THR A 65 -3.46 -17.83 18.33
N TYR A 66 -2.31 -18.48 18.12
CA TYR A 66 -1.48 -18.27 16.94
C TYR A 66 -2.24 -18.53 15.65
N GLY A 67 -3.09 -19.57 15.62
CA GLY A 67 -3.91 -19.93 14.45
C GLY A 67 -4.86 -18.81 14.02
N MET A 68 -5.37 -18.02 14.96
CA MET A 68 -6.21 -16.84 14.68
C MET A 68 -5.37 -15.62 14.34
N ALA A 69 -4.29 -15.37 15.11
CA ALA A 69 -3.49 -14.15 14.97
C ALA A 69 -2.74 -14.07 13.64
N ILE A 70 -2.15 -15.18 13.18
CA ILE A 70 -1.33 -15.19 11.96
C ILE A 70 -2.10 -14.73 10.72
N PRO A 71 -3.31 -15.28 10.41
CA PRO A 71 -4.08 -14.78 9.27
C PRO A 71 -4.52 -13.32 9.43
N ILE A 72 -4.89 -12.90 10.63
CA ILE A 72 -5.26 -11.51 10.92
C ILE A 72 -4.08 -10.58 10.62
N ILE A 73 -2.86 -10.92 11.06
CA ILE A 73 -1.64 -10.16 10.78
C ILE A 73 -1.37 -10.06 9.26
N MET A 74 -1.53 -11.17 8.54
CA MET A 74 -1.39 -11.16 7.07
C MET A 74 -2.42 -10.21 6.42
N GLY A 75 -3.66 -10.24 6.90
CA GLY A 75 -4.71 -9.33 6.45
C GLY A 75 -4.41 -7.86 6.79
N GLN A 76 -3.89 -7.57 7.97
CA GLN A 76 -3.51 -6.21 8.36
C GLN A 76 -2.51 -5.59 7.37
N ASN A 77 -1.59 -6.38 6.82
CA ASN A 77 -0.66 -5.91 5.79
C ASN A 77 -1.37 -5.57 4.47
N ILE A 78 -2.40 -6.31 4.06
CA ILE A 78 -3.24 -5.94 2.92
C ILE A 78 -4.01 -4.63 3.23
N GLY A 79 -4.54 -4.50 4.44
CA GLY A 79 -5.29 -3.32 4.86
C GLY A 79 -4.48 -2.02 4.80
N THR A 80 -3.16 -2.08 5.03
CA THR A 80 -2.28 -0.90 4.89
C THR A 80 -2.25 -0.33 3.48
N CYS A 81 -2.55 -1.14 2.47
CA CYS A 81 -2.55 -0.70 1.08
C CYS A 81 -3.69 0.28 0.76
N VAL A 82 -4.73 0.34 1.60
CA VAL A 82 -5.86 1.26 1.42
C VAL A 82 -5.39 2.71 1.45
N THR A 83 -4.43 3.06 2.30
CA THR A 83 -3.86 4.41 2.35
C THR A 83 -3.15 4.77 1.06
N ALA A 84 -2.34 3.86 0.50
CA ALA A 84 -1.67 4.05 -0.78
C ALA A 84 -2.68 4.16 -1.93
N LEU A 85 -3.76 3.38 -1.89
CA LEU A 85 -4.83 3.44 -2.89
C LEU A 85 -5.54 4.80 -2.86
N ILE A 86 -5.95 5.27 -1.68
CA ILE A 86 -6.60 6.58 -1.51
C ILE A 86 -5.65 7.70 -1.96
N SER A 87 -4.38 7.66 -1.54
CA SER A 87 -3.37 8.65 -1.92
C SER A 87 -3.04 8.63 -3.42
N SER A 88 -3.39 7.55 -4.13
CA SER A 88 -3.17 7.44 -5.58
C SER A 88 -4.28 8.08 -6.42
N ILE A 89 -5.37 8.53 -5.77
CA ILE A 89 -6.49 9.21 -6.44
C ILE A 89 -6.05 10.64 -6.79
N GLY A 90 -6.16 11.01 -8.06
CA GLY A 90 -5.83 12.35 -8.53
C GLY A 90 -4.34 12.65 -8.69
N VAL A 91 -3.43 11.67 -8.44
CA VAL A 91 -2.00 11.86 -8.65
C VAL A 91 -1.51 11.24 -9.97
N ASN A 92 -0.25 11.51 -10.29
CA ASN A 92 0.40 11.07 -11.52
C ASN A 92 0.44 9.53 -11.66
N ARG A 93 0.71 9.08 -12.89
CA ARG A 93 0.68 7.63 -13.24
C ARG A 93 1.72 6.82 -12.51
N ASN A 94 2.88 7.41 -12.21
CA ASN A 94 3.94 6.72 -11.48
C ASN A 94 3.54 6.47 -10.02
N ALA A 95 2.89 7.42 -9.36
CA ALA A 95 2.32 7.22 -8.03
C ALA A 95 1.25 6.12 -8.00
N LYS A 96 0.38 6.06 -9.04
CA LYS A 96 -0.59 4.94 -9.21
C LYS A 96 0.12 3.60 -9.39
N ARG A 97 1.21 3.54 -10.16
CA ARG A 97 2.01 2.31 -10.32
C ARG A 97 2.65 1.87 -9.02
N VAL A 98 3.16 2.81 -8.21
CA VAL A 98 3.71 2.51 -6.87
C VAL A 98 2.62 1.91 -5.96
N ALA A 99 1.41 2.49 -5.95
CA ALA A 99 0.28 1.94 -5.21
C ALA A 99 -0.08 0.52 -5.67
N VAL A 100 -0.09 0.26 -6.98
CA VAL A 100 -0.34 -1.08 -7.53
C VAL A 100 0.75 -2.07 -7.15
N VAL A 101 2.03 -1.67 -7.17
CA VAL A 101 3.14 -2.52 -6.70
C VAL A 101 2.94 -2.88 -5.23
N HIS A 102 2.62 -1.88 -4.38
CA HIS A 102 2.40 -2.08 -2.95
C HIS A 102 1.24 -3.05 -2.67
N ILE A 103 0.09 -2.87 -3.33
CA ILE A 103 -1.05 -3.77 -3.21
C ILE A 103 -0.69 -5.18 -3.70
N SER A 104 -0.07 -5.29 -4.89
CA SER A 104 0.31 -6.58 -5.46
C SER A 104 1.31 -7.33 -4.58
N PHE A 105 2.29 -6.62 -4.00
CA PHE A 105 3.26 -7.20 -3.07
C PHE A 105 2.56 -7.81 -1.85
N ASN A 106 1.66 -7.07 -1.19
CA ASN A 106 0.98 -7.56 0.00
C ASN A 106 -0.03 -8.68 -0.30
N VAL A 107 -0.79 -8.58 -1.40
CA VAL A 107 -1.76 -9.60 -1.79
C VAL A 107 -1.07 -10.90 -2.21
N ILE A 108 -0.06 -10.81 -3.08
CA ILE A 108 0.70 -11.99 -3.53
C ILE A 108 1.48 -12.60 -2.35
N GLY A 109 2.13 -11.75 -1.54
CA GLY A 109 2.86 -12.20 -0.35
C GLY A 109 1.96 -12.94 0.63
N THR A 110 0.79 -12.40 0.93
CA THR A 110 -0.22 -13.05 1.79
C THR A 110 -0.68 -14.37 1.18
N ALA A 111 -1.03 -14.41 -0.11
CA ALA A 111 -1.49 -15.64 -0.76
C ALA A 111 -0.42 -16.75 -0.72
N VAL A 112 0.83 -16.42 -1.05
CA VAL A 112 1.93 -17.37 -1.02
C VAL A 112 2.22 -17.83 0.41
N CYS A 113 2.25 -16.91 1.39
CA CYS A 113 2.45 -17.26 2.79
C CYS A 113 1.33 -18.17 3.33
N LEU A 114 0.06 -17.90 3.00
CA LEU A 114 -1.06 -18.78 3.38
C LEU A 114 -0.87 -20.19 2.82
N ILE A 115 -0.56 -20.30 1.53
CA ILE A 115 -0.37 -21.61 0.89
C ILE A 115 0.80 -22.37 1.53
N LEU A 116 1.94 -21.70 1.73
CA LEU A 116 3.12 -22.33 2.31
C LEU A 116 2.91 -22.68 3.79
N PHE A 117 2.29 -21.79 4.56
CA PHE A 117 2.10 -21.99 6.00
C PHE A 117 1.08 -23.06 6.30
N TYR A 118 -0.11 -22.99 5.70
CA TYR A 118 -1.15 -24.01 5.92
C TYR A 118 -0.88 -25.30 5.16
N GLY A 119 -0.23 -25.23 4.00
CA GLY A 119 0.28 -26.42 3.32
C GLY A 119 1.36 -27.13 4.14
N GLY A 120 2.22 -26.37 4.81
CA GLY A 120 3.20 -26.90 5.77
C GLY A 120 2.52 -27.51 7.01
N ASP A 121 1.48 -26.84 7.53
CA ASP A 121 0.71 -27.33 8.68
C ASP A 121 0.03 -28.69 8.39
N MET A 122 -0.50 -28.89 7.20
CA MET A 122 -1.09 -30.18 6.79
C MET A 122 -0.08 -31.33 6.83
N ILE A 123 1.22 -31.07 6.70
CA ILE A 123 2.27 -32.10 6.69
C ILE A 123 2.91 -32.19 8.07
N LEU A 124 3.21 -31.07 8.71
CA LEU A 124 4.03 -31.00 9.94
C LEU A 124 3.19 -30.92 11.22
N HIS A 125 1.88 -30.65 11.12
CA HIS A 125 0.92 -30.54 12.22
C HIS A 125 1.45 -29.60 13.32
N PHE A 126 1.47 -28.29 13.04
CA PHE A 126 2.00 -27.26 13.95
C PHE A 126 1.18 -27.15 15.24
N THR A 127 1.61 -27.82 16.30
CA THR A 127 0.92 -27.84 17.60
C THR A 127 0.82 -26.49 18.27
N PHE A 128 1.72 -25.54 17.91
CA PHE A 128 1.70 -24.19 18.49
C PHE A 128 0.51 -23.33 18.04
N LEU A 129 -0.15 -23.69 16.94
CA LEU A 129 -1.30 -22.94 16.43
C LEU A 129 -2.45 -22.83 17.43
N ASN A 130 -2.61 -23.84 18.28
CA ASN A 130 -3.64 -23.90 19.31
C ASN A 130 -3.22 -23.22 20.63
N GLN A 131 -1.99 -22.70 20.71
CA GLN A 131 -1.50 -22.01 21.91
C GLN A 131 -1.92 -20.55 21.88
N ALA A 132 -2.21 -19.99 23.07
CA ALA A 132 -2.48 -18.56 23.20
C ALA A 132 -1.24 -17.74 22.80
N VAL A 133 -1.45 -16.72 22.00
CA VAL A 133 -0.40 -15.80 21.58
C VAL A 133 -0.37 -14.59 22.53
N GLY A 134 0.84 -14.14 22.90
CA GLY A 134 1.02 -12.89 23.63
C GLY A 134 1.42 -11.75 22.72
N ALA A 135 1.50 -10.53 23.27
CA ALA A 135 1.88 -9.33 22.52
C ALA A 135 3.22 -9.45 21.80
N VAL A 136 4.22 -10.08 22.42
CA VAL A 136 5.54 -10.33 21.83
C VAL A 136 5.44 -11.32 20.67
N GLY A 137 4.62 -12.36 20.80
CA GLY A 137 4.37 -13.35 19.74
C GLY A 137 3.75 -12.70 18.51
N ILE A 138 2.79 -11.77 18.68
CA ILE A 138 2.20 -11.00 17.57
C ILE A 138 3.25 -10.15 16.88
N ALA A 139 4.06 -9.40 17.64
CA ALA A 139 5.13 -8.58 17.07
C ALA A 139 6.15 -9.42 16.29
N PHE A 140 6.51 -10.60 16.82
CA PHE A 140 7.39 -11.55 16.15
C PHE A 140 6.78 -12.08 14.85
N CYS A 141 5.53 -12.55 14.88
CA CYS A 141 4.83 -13.05 13.69
C CYS A 141 4.70 -11.96 12.62
N HIS A 142 4.38 -10.72 13.02
CA HIS A 142 4.29 -9.58 12.10
C HIS A 142 5.65 -9.29 11.43
N THR A 143 6.73 -9.26 12.22
CA THR A 143 8.08 -9.03 11.68
C THR A 143 8.53 -10.18 10.79
N ALA A 144 8.34 -11.43 11.23
CA ALA A 144 8.71 -12.62 10.49
C ALA A 144 7.99 -12.69 9.13
N PHE A 145 6.69 -12.41 9.11
CA PHE A 145 5.90 -12.34 7.88
C PHE A 145 6.46 -11.29 6.90
N ASN A 146 6.72 -10.07 7.37
CA ASN A 146 7.21 -8.99 6.50
C ASN A 146 8.61 -9.30 5.96
N VAL A 147 9.53 -9.78 6.80
CA VAL A 147 10.89 -10.16 6.38
C VAL A 147 10.84 -11.31 5.38
N PHE A 148 10.07 -12.37 5.67
CA PHE A 148 9.94 -13.51 4.79
C PHE A 148 9.35 -13.12 3.43
N THR A 149 8.26 -12.35 3.42
CA THR A 149 7.61 -11.88 2.19
C THR A 149 8.55 -11.00 1.37
N THR A 150 9.33 -10.14 2.03
CA THR A 150 10.32 -9.28 1.36
C THR A 150 11.42 -10.12 0.69
N ILE A 151 12.01 -11.07 1.40
CA ILE A 151 13.04 -11.95 0.85
C ILE A 151 12.49 -12.77 -0.33
N LEU A 152 11.26 -13.27 -0.19
CA LEU A 152 10.59 -14.09 -1.20
C LEU A 152 10.30 -13.29 -2.48
N LEU A 153 9.79 -12.06 -2.36
CA LEU A 153 9.32 -11.27 -3.50
C LEU A 153 10.39 -10.32 -4.08
N LEU A 154 11.48 -10.05 -3.36
CA LEU A 154 12.57 -9.19 -3.84
C LEU A 154 13.12 -9.60 -5.21
N PRO A 155 13.37 -10.91 -5.52
CA PRO A 155 13.83 -11.33 -6.84
C PRO A 155 12.79 -11.07 -7.95
N PHE A 156 11.52 -10.91 -7.58
CA PHE A 156 10.40 -10.69 -8.50
C PHE A 156 10.01 -9.20 -8.64
N SER A 157 10.81 -8.28 -8.14
CA SER A 157 10.56 -6.83 -8.19
C SER A 157 10.27 -6.33 -9.62
N ARG A 158 11.04 -6.80 -10.62
CA ARG A 158 10.82 -6.46 -12.04
C ARG A 158 9.49 -6.99 -12.59
N GLN A 159 9.00 -8.12 -12.10
CA GLN A 159 7.71 -8.70 -12.49
C GLN A 159 6.56 -7.89 -11.90
N LEU A 160 6.69 -7.45 -10.64
CA LEU A 160 5.72 -6.55 -9.99
C LEU A 160 5.65 -5.21 -10.72
N GLU A 161 6.79 -4.64 -11.12
CA GLU A 161 6.84 -3.43 -11.93
C GLU A 161 6.14 -3.62 -13.28
N LYS A 162 6.41 -4.72 -14.00
CA LYS A 162 5.74 -5.05 -15.27
C LYS A 162 4.23 -5.20 -15.08
N LEU A 163 3.78 -5.80 -13.97
CA LEU A 163 2.37 -5.91 -13.63
C LEU A 163 1.74 -4.52 -13.43
N ALA A 164 2.39 -3.65 -12.67
CA ALA A 164 1.92 -2.30 -12.44
C ALA A 164 1.83 -1.49 -13.75
N ARG A 165 2.83 -1.59 -14.63
CA ARG A 165 2.81 -0.95 -15.96
C ARG A 165 1.70 -1.49 -16.88
N ARG A 166 1.30 -2.77 -16.72
CA ARG A 166 0.17 -3.35 -17.47
C ARG A 166 -1.18 -2.87 -16.97
N LEU A 167 -1.32 -2.72 -15.64
CA LEU A 167 -2.57 -2.29 -15.00
C LEU A 167 -2.78 -0.78 -15.16
N VAL A 168 -1.71 0.00 -14.98
CA VAL A 168 -1.72 1.45 -15.19
C VAL A 168 -1.09 1.74 -16.55
N ARG A 169 -1.91 1.61 -17.60
CA ARG A 169 -1.49 1.86 -18.97
C ARG A 169 -1.23 3.34 -19.19
N THR A 170 -0.20 3.64 -19.97
CA THR A 170 -0.01 4.93 -20.59
C THR A 170 -0.90 4.95 -21.83
N GLU A 171 -1.88 5.84 -21.89
CA GLU A 171 -2.38 6.27 -23.19
C GLU A 171 -1.22 7.01 -23.82
N ASP A 172 -0.71 6.48 -24.93
CA ASP A 172 0.26 7.19 -25.76
C ASP A 172 -0.45 8.40 -26.38
N THR A 173 -0.61 9.45 -25.58
CA THR A 173 -0.84 10.78 -26.13
C THR A 173 0.50 11.19 -26.75
N ARG A 174 0.80 10.62 -27.93
CA ARG A 174 1.87 11.05 -28.82
C ARG A 174 1.43 12.36 -29.47
N GLU A 175 1.16 13.36 -28.67
CA GLU A 175 1.35 14.72 -29.15
C GLU A 175 2.86 14.92 -29.27
N SER A 176 3.28 15.37 -30.44
CA SER A 176 4.68 15.58 -30.82
C SER A 176 5.31 16.69 -29.98
N PHE A 177 5.54 16.43 -28.70
CA PHE A 177 6.48 17.24 -27.95
C PHE A 177 7.87 16.96 -28.54
N ALA A 178 8.63 17.98 -28.81
CA ALA A 178 10.05 17.87 -29.17
C ALA A 178 10.78 17.35 -27.91
N PHE A 179 10.84 16.02 -27.79
CA PHE A 179 11.54 15.34 -26.71
C PHE A 179 13.05 15.44 -26.92
N LEU A 180 13.80 15.31 -25.83
CA LEU A 180 15.23 15.07 -25.87
C LEU A 180 15.52 13.91 -26.81
N ASP A 181 16.18 14.22 -27.94
CA ASP A 181 16.62 13.20 -28.89
C ASP A 181 17.71 12.36 -28.18
N PRO A 182 17.58 11.02 -28.12
CA PRO A 182 18.64 10.17 -27.57
C PRO A 182 20.01 10.39 -28.22
N LEU A 183 20.06 10.93 -29.44
CA LEU A 183 21.30 11.34 -30.10
C LEU A 183 21.99 12.52 -29.40
N LEU A 184 21.23 13.41 -28.73
CA LEU A 184 21.80 14.53 -27.98
C LEU A 184 22.61 14.07 -26.75
N LEU A 185 22.29 12.90 -26.20
CA LEU A 185 23.06 12.32 -25.09
C LEU A 185 24.52 12.04 -25.46
N ARG A 186 24.84 11.94 -26.78
CA ARG A 186 26.22 11.83 -27.26
C ARG A 186 26.99 13.14 -27.18
N THR A 187 26.31 14.25 -26.96
CA THR A 187 26.91 15.61 -26.86
C THR A 187 26.50 16.22 -25.52
N PRO A 188 27.26 16.01 -24.42
CA PRO A 188 26.84 16.36 -23.07
C PRO A 188 26.41 17.83 -22.91
N GLY A 189 27.10 18.77 -23.56
CA GLY A 189 26.74 20.19 -23.50
C GLY A 189 25.37 20.51 -24.12
N ALA A 190 25.05 19.86 -25.25
CA ALA A 190 23.74 20.03 -25.90
C ALA A 190 22.62 19.38 -25.07
N ALA A 191 22.87 18.20 -24.50
CA ALA A 191 21.92 17.51 -23.62
C ALA A 191 21.57 18.36 -22.40
N VAL A 192 22.56 18.92 -21.72
CA VAL A 192 22.35 19.80 -20.55
C VAL A 192 21.56 21.06 -20.95
N SER A 193 21.92 21.71 -22.06
CA SER A 193 21.23 22.90 -22.53
C SER A 193 19.76 22.62 -22.84
N GLU A 194 19.45 21.50 -23.51
CA GLU A 194 18.06 21.12 -23.82
C GLU A 194 17.28 20.69 -22.57
N SER A 195 17.94 20.00 -21.61
CA SER A 195 17.30 19.66 -20.33
C SER A 195 16.93 20.91 -19.54
N VAL A 196 17.79 21.93 -19.50
CA VAL A 196 17.48 23.23 -18.86
C VAL A 196 16.33 23.93 -19.58
N ALA A 197 16.31 23.94 -20.92
CA ALA A 197 15.22 24.53 -21.67
C ALA A 197 13.88 23.79 -21.43
N MET A 198 13.92 22.46 -21.32
CA MET A 198 12.76 21.64 -21.02
C MET A 198 12.25 21.87 -19.58
N ALA A 199 13.14 21.99 -18.61
CA ALA A 199 12.76 22.37 -17.24
C ALA A 199 12.13 23.78 -17.19
N GLY A 200 12.61 24.69 -18.00
CA GLY A 200 12.01 26.03 -18.16
C GLY A 200 10.58 25.96 -18.71
N ARG A 201 10.35 25.15 -19.75
CA ARG A 201 9.00 24.93 -20.33
C ARG A 201 8.05 24.28 -19.32
N MET A 202 8.54 23.28 -18.55
CA MET A 202 7.80 22.65 -17.45
C MET A 202 7.40 23.67 -16.39
N GLY A 203 8.34 24.53 -15.97
CA GLY A 203 8.06 25.57 -14.98
C GLY A 203 7.02 26.60 -15.46
N GLN A 204 7.04 26.94 -16.75
CA GLN A 204 6.03 27.82 -17.35
C GLN A 204 4.64 27.16 -17.37
N ALA A 205 4.55 25.89 -17.79
CA ALA A 205 3.30 25.13 -17.79
C ALA A 205 2.72 24.98 -16.38
N ALA A 206 3.56 24.72 -15.38
CA ALA A 206 3.15 24.64 -13.98
C ALA A 206 2.59 25.98 -13.48
N ARG A 207 3.26 27.08 -13.81
CA ARG A 207 2.79 28.43 -13.47
C ARG A 207 1.42 28.73 -14.09
N GLU A 208 1.24 28.43 -15.37
CA GLU A 208 -0.05 28.61 -16.06
C GLU A 208 -1.15 27.80 -15.39
N ASN A 209 -0.85 26.56 -15.01
CA ASN A 209 -1.80 25.67 -14.35
C ASN A 209 -2.23 26.18 -12.97
N ILE A 210 -1.29 26.72 -12.19
CA ILE A 210 -1.58 27.35 -10.90
C ILE A 210 -2.47 28.58 -11.09
N CYS A 211 -2.22 29.41 -12.09
CA CYS A 211 -3.07 30.57 -12.39
C CYS A 211 -4.50 30.14 -12.75
N LEU A 212 -4.65 29.15 -13.64
CA LEU A 212 -5.96 28.61 -14.01
C LEU A 212 -6.70 28.00 -12.80
N ALA A 213 -5.98 27.28 -11.93
CA ALA A 213 -6.55 26.72 -10.72
C ALA A 213 -6.99 27.81 -9.72
N THR A 214 -6.23 28.88 -9.60
CA THR A 214 -6.58 30.03 -8.77
C THR A 214 -7.82 30.76 -9.30
N ASP A 215 -7.91 30.96 -10.60
CA ASP A 215 -9.10 31.54 -11.24
C ASP A 215 -10.34 30.66 -11.08
N GLN A 216 -10.17 29.32 -11.00
CA GLN A 216 -11.24 28.37 -10.74
C GLN A 216 -11.89 28.56 -9.37
N LEU A 217 -11.12 29.02 -8.37
CA LEU A 217 -11.64 29.31 -7.03
C LEU A 217 -12.61 30.50 -7.03
N SER A 218 -12.41 31.46 -7.94
CA SER A 218 -13.25 32.65 -8.05
C SER A 218 -14.48 32.40 -8.93
N GLN A 219 -14.32 31.64 -10.00
CA GLN A 219 -15.38 31.35 -10.97
C GLN A 219 -15.16 29.98 -11.60
N TYR A 220 -15.97 29.01 -11.19
CA TYR A 220 -15.89 27.67 -11.75
C TYR A 220 -16.23 27.62 -13.24
N SER A 221 -15.39 26.93 -14.03
CA SER A 221 -15.61 26.63 -15.44
C SER A 221 -15.15 25.23 -15.75
N ARG A 222 -16.04 24.42 -16.33
CA ARG A 222 -15.72 23.03 -16.75
C ARG A 222 -14.65 22.99 -17.86
N GLU A 223 -14.59 24.01 -18.69
CA GLU A 223 -13.58 24.12 -19.73
C GLU A 223 -12.18 24.32 -19.12
N ARG A 224 -12.06 25.22 -18.12
CA ARG A 224 -10.83 25.41 -17.36
C ARG A 224 -10.41 24.17 -16.57
N GLU A 225 -11.35 23.45 -15.97
CA GLU A 225 -11.07 22.18 -15.32
C GLU A 225 -10.43 21.20 -16.30
N THR A 226 -11.01 21.04 -17.49
CA THR A 226 -10.45 20.15 -18.52
C THR A 226 -9.04 20.58 -18.94
N GLN A 227 -8.80 21.90 -19.06
CA GLN A 227 -7.50 22.45 -19.41
C GLN A 227 -6.45 22.22 -18.31
N ILE A 228 -6.84 22.38 -17.03
CA ILE A 228 -5.99 22.07 -15.88
C ILE A 228 -5.55 20.61 -15.92
N LEU A 229 -6.49 19.68 -16.11
CA LEU A 229 -6.20 18.24 -16.17
C LEU A 229 -5.28 17.90 -17.35
N GLN A 230 -5.49 18.52 -18.53
CA GLN A 230 -4.59 18.33 -19.68
C GLN A 230 -3.18 18.88 -19.43
N ASN A 231 -3.07 20.00 -18.71
CA ASN A 231 -1.77 20.55 -18.35
C ASN A 231 -1.05 19.68 -17.30
N GLU A 232 -1.78 19.06 -16.36
CA GLU A 232 -1.21 18.07 -15.44
C GLU A 232 -0.62 16.87 -16.20
N ASP A 233 -1.36 16.32 -17.17
CA ASP A 233 -0.84 15.23 -18.00
C ASP A 233 0.45 15.63 -18.76
N LYS A 234 0.56 16.89 -19.20
CA LYS A 234 1.78 17.43 -19.82
C LYS A 234 2.94 17.55 -18.82
N LEU A 235 2.66 18.02 -17.62
CA LEU A 235 3.67 18.15 -16.56
C LEU A 235 4.22 16.79 -16.15
N ASP A 236 3.38 15.79 -16.04
CA ASP A 236 3.78 14.40 -15.78
C ASP A 236 4.74 13.86 -16.87
N ILE A 237 4.48 14.19 -18.13
CA ILE A 237 5.37 13.81 -19.24
C ILE A 237 6.74 14.49 -19.14
N TYR A 238 6.76 15.79 -18.77
CA TYR A 238 8.02 16.51 -18.54
C TYR A 238 8.81 15.91 -17.38
N GLU A 239 8.13 15.58 -16.25
CA GLU A 239 8.75 14.95 -15.08
C GLU A 239 9.40 13.61 -15.44
N ASP A 240 8.65 12.72 -16.11
CA ASP A 240 9.14 11.40 -16.52
C ASP A 240 10.37 11.49 -17.42
N ARG A 241 10.42 12.50 -18.28
CA ARG A 241 11.52 12.67 -19.26
C ARG A 241 12.76 13.33 -18.68
N LEU A 242 12.58 14.26 -17.73
CA LEU A 242 13.70 14.93 -17.07
C LEU A 242 14.34 14.05 -16.00
N SER A 243 13.59 13.07 -15.45
CA SER A 243 14.09 12.16 -14.42
C SER A 243 14.69 10.86 -14.98
N SER A 244 14.53 10.56 -16.26
CA SER A 244 15.04 9.35 -16.95
C SER A 244 16.40 9.56 -17.56
#